data_742ab49c823dd534edcf16d7a7ed80b6
#
_entry.id   742ab49c823dd534edcf16d7a7ed80b6
#
_cell.length_a   1.000
_cell.length_b   1.000
_cell.length_c   1.000
_cell.angle_alpha   90.00
_cell.angle_beta   90.00
_cell.angle_gamma   90.00
#
_symmetry.space_group_name_H-M   'P 1'
#
loop_
_entity.id
_entity.type
_entity.pdbx_description
1 polymer ?
#
loop_
_entity_poly.entity_id
_entity_poly.type
_entity_poly.pdbx_seq_one_letter_code
_entity_poly.pdbx_strand_id
1 'polypeptide(L)'
;GIRITKIIGQDLPLETENNVAGVAGLALLEKSNYDGGFEIEIDKRIKPGSGIGSSAASSTGAVWAMNELLDRPFSKLELVQFAMHGEKLASDVAHADNVAPAIFGGFTLVRSYEPLDIIPIPTPSELYATVIHPQIEIKTSDSRKILKTTISMQQGIQQWGNLGGLIAGLFQNNYELIGRSLQDHIVEPIRSILIPAFDDIKANSVKAGALGSGISGSGPSIFALSKGEEIAQKVAESMQETYQNIGVDFDIHISKIN
;
A
#
# COMPACT_ATOMS: atom_id res chain seq x y z
N GLY A 1 18.23 23.31 -1.68
CA GLY A 1 16.78 23.19 -1.91
C GLY A 1 16.42 21.96 -2.72
N ILE A 2 15.11 21.73 -2.94
CA ILE A 2 14.59 20.62 -3.75
C ILE A 2 13.96 21.17 -5.02
N ARG A 3 14.20 20.53 -6.16
CA ARG A 3 13.57 20.84 -7.44
C ARG A 3 13.11 19.55 -8.12
N ILE A 4 11.83 19.46 -8.46
CA ILE A 4 11.30 18.39 -9.32
C ILE A 4 11.53 18.84 -10.76
N THR A 5 12.38 18.14 -11.51
CA THR A 5 12.76 18.52 -12.85
C THR A 5 11.93 17.84 -13.93
N LYS A 6 11.42 16.63 -13.63
CA LYS A 6 10.67 15.84 -14.60
C LYS A 6 9.77 14.81 -13.92
N ILE A 7 8.58 14.60 -14.47
CA ILE A 7 7.68 13.48 -14.10
C ILE A 7 7.30 12.77 -15.40
N ILE A 8 7.46 11.45 -15.40
CA ILE A 8 7.13 10.57 -16.52
C ILE A 8 5.94 9.70 -16.10
N GLY A 9 4.97 9.51 -16.98
CA GLY A 9 3.85 8.58 -16.81
C GLY A 9 2.59 9.17 -16.20
N GLN A 10 2.68 10.28 -15.47
CA GLN A 10 1.52 10.97 -14.88
C GLN A 10 1.68 12.48 -14.98
N ASP A 11 0.56 13.19 -15.09
CA ASP A 11 0.51 14.66 -15.05
C ASP A 11 0.33 15.10 -13.60
N LEU A 12 1.44 15.48 -12.97
CA LEU A 12 1.50 15.89 -11.55
C LEU A 12 2.30 17.20 -11.42
N PRO A 13 2.08 17.99 -10.35
CA PRO A 13 2.78 19.24 -10.12
C PRO A 13 4.31 19.06 -10.04
N LEU A 14 5.04 19.96 -10.72
CA LEU A 14 6.49 20.07 -10.60
C LEU A 14 6.91 20.99 -9.45
N GLU A 15 6.00 21.83 -8.95
CA GLU A 15 6.23 22.67 -7.79
C GLU A 15 6.49 21.79 -6.56
N THR A 16 7.63 22.01 -5.92
CA THR A 16 8.13 21.17 -4.82
C THR A 16 7.12 21.05 -3.68
N GLU A 17 6.45 22.15 -3.32
CA GLU A 17 5.49 22.24 -2.23
C GLU A 17 4.15 21.57 -2.56
N ASN A 18 3.88 21.32 -3.84
CA ASN A 18 2.66 20.66 -4.32
C ASN A 18 2.93 19.22 -4.76
N ASN A 19 4.15 18.73 -4.56
CA ASN A 19 4.55 17.38 -4.93
C ASN A 19 4.96 16.57 -3.68
N VAL A 20 4.38 15.38 -3.52
CA VAL A 20 4.61 14.53 -2.34
C VAL A 20 6.08 14.15 -2.14
N ALA A 21 6.82 13.91 -3.24
CA ALA A 21 8.25 13.64 -3.20
C ALA A 21 9.04 14.89 -2.81
N GLY A 22 8.62 16.07 -3.31
CA GLY A 22 9.21 17.36 -2.97
C GLY A 22 9.06 17.70 -1.49
N VAL A 23 7.84 17.60 -0.97
CA VAL A 23 7.56 17.90 0.45
C VAL A 23 8.29 16.95 1.38
N ALA A 24 8.32 15.64 1.06
CA ALA A 24 9.08 14.65 1.82
C ALA A 24 10.59 14.96 1.79
N GLY A 25 11.13 15.30 0.62
CA GLY A 25 12.52 15.69 0.45
C GLY A 25 12.89 16.96 1.21
N LEU A 26 12.02 17.98 1.23
CA LEU A 26 12.22 19.19 2.02
C LEU A 26 12.31 18.88 3.52
N ALA A 27 11.43 18.00 4.04
CA ALA A 27 11.46 17.61 5.43
C ALA A 27 12.77 16.90 5.83
N LEU A 28 13.32 16.05 4.94
CA LEU A 28 14.62 15.44 5.15
C LEU A 28 15.75 16.47 5.08
N LEU A 29 15.73 17.34 4.07
CA LEU A 29 16.79 18.35 3.85
C LEU A 29 16.90 19.31 5.05
N GLU A 30 15.76 19.73 5.61
CA GLU A 30 15.69 20.60 6.80
C GLU A 30 16.41 19.99 8.02
N LYS A 31 16.36 18.65 8.15
CA LYS A 31 16.99 17.91 9.25
C LYS A 31 18.44 17.50 8.94
N SER A 32 18.86 17.61 7.70
CA SER A 32 20.23 17.32 7.29
C SER A 32 21.15 18.53 7.57
N ASN A 33 22.45 18.27 7.69
CA ASN A 33 23.47 19.32 7.74
C ASN A 33 24.02 19.66 6.33
N TYR A 34 23.27 19.34 5.28
CA TYR A 34 23.67 19.52 3.90
C TYR A 34 23.19 20.86 3.36
N ASP A 35 24.13 21.75 3.03
CA ASP A 35 23.87 23.11 2.50
C ASP A 35 23.50 23.13 1.01
N GLY A 36 23.54 21.97 0.35
CA GLY A 36 23.24 21.84 -1.08
C GLY A 36 21.78 21.68 -1.38
N GLY A 37 21.49 21.01 -2.50
CA GLY A 37 20.13 20.71 -2.95
C GLY A 37 20.09 19.47 -3.80
N PHE A 38 18.86 19.06 -4.15
CA PHE A 38 18.61 17.88 -4.98
C PHE A 38 17.68 18.22 -6.13
N GLU A 39 17.96 17.65 -7.28
CA GLU A 39 17.06 17.58 -8.42
C GLU A 39 16.45 16.17 -8.44
N ILE A 40 15.14 16.09 -8.57
CA ILE A 40 14.39 14.83 -8.53
C ILE A 40 13.68 14.65 -9.86
N GLU A 41 13.95 13.54 -10.54
CA GLU A 41 13.14 13.03 -11.63
C GLU A 41 12.28 11.85 -11.13
N ILE A 42 11.00 11.81 -11.50
CA ILE A 42 10.04 10.80 -11.03
C ILE A 42 9.53 10.01 -12.25
N ASP A 43 9.82 8.69 -12.29
CA ASP A 43 9.14 7.75 -13.19
C ASP A 43 7.90 7.19 -12.46
N LYS A 44 6.74 7.79 -12.72
CA LYS A 44 5.48 7.54 -12.03
C LYS A 44 4.62 6.53 -12.80
N ARG A 45 4.83 5.25 -12.55
CA ARG A 45 4.07 4.17 -13.21
C ARG A 45 2.79 3.81 -12.46
N ILE A 46 2.75 4.05 -11.14
CA ILE A 46 1.57 3.76 -10.32
C ILE A 46 0.64 4.98 -10.34
N LYS A 47 -0.59 4.79 -10.81
CA LYS A 47 -1.59 5.84 -10.90
C LYS A 47 -1.99 6.36 -9.50
N PRO A 48 -2.10 7.68 -9.29
CA PRO A 48 -2.66 8.23 -8.05
C PRO A 48 -4.10 7.72 -7.82
N GLY A 49 -4.45 7.47 -6.55
CA GLY A 49 -5.78 6.97 -6.18
C GLY A 49 -6.01 5.48 -6.47
N SER A 50 -4.97 4.74 -6.88
CA SER A 50 -5.07 3.30 -7.20
C SER A 50 -5.30 2.39 -5.97
N GLY A 51 -5.04 2.87 -4.75
CA GLY A 51 -5.10 2.03 -3.54
C GLY A 51 -3.87 1.16 -3.29
N ILE A 52 -2.79 1.33 -4.09
CA ILE A 52 -1.53 0.57 -3.94
C ILE A 52 -0.36 1.45 -3.50
N GLY A 53 -0.62 2.52 -2.78
CA GLY A 53 0.42 3.35 -2.15
C GLY A 53 1.19 4.23 -3.13
N SER A 54 0.54 4.76 -4.18
CA SER A 54 1.20 5.58 -5.20
C SER A 54 1.90 6.83 -4.63
N SER A 55 1.27 7.57 -3.71
CA SER A 55 1.88 8.73 -3.03
C SER A 55 3.05 8.30 -2.14
N ALA A 56 2.83 7.27 -1.32
CA ALA A 56 3.86 6.71 -0.46
C ALA A 56 5.11 6.28 -1.23
N ALA A 57 4.95 5.63 -2.39
CA ALA A 57 6.07 5.22 -3.24
C ALA A 57 6.93 6.43 -3.69
N SER A 58 6.29 7.56 -4.05
CA SER A 58 7.03 8.77 -4.45
C SER A 58 7.72 9.45 -3.26
N SER A 59 7.01 9.58 -2.14
CA SER A 59 7.57 10.17 -0.91
C SER A 59 8.74 9.36 -0.38
N THR A 60 8.58 8.03 -0.30
CA THR A 60 9.63 7.13 0.21
C THR A 60 10.82 7.03 -0.75
N GLY A 61 10.55 6.97 -2.06
CA GLY A 61 11.61 6.93 -3.07
C GLY A 61 12.51 8.17 -3.00
N ALA A 62 11.92 9.36 -2.83
CA ALA A 62 12.66 10.60 -2.68
C ALA A 62 13.55 10.60 -1.42
N VAL A 63 12.97 10.34 -0.25
CA VAL A 63 13.76 10.37 1.00
C VAL A 63 14.78 9.25 1.08
N TRP A 64 14.48 8.08 0.51
CA TRP A 64 15.44 6.98 0.43
C TRP A 64 16.65 7.35 -0.44
N ALA A 65 16.40 7.81 -1.67
CA ALA A 65 17.48 8.21 -2.60
C ALA A 65 18.34 9.34 -2.03
N MET A 66 17.71 10.35 -1.42
CA MET A 66 18.45 11.44 -0.77
C MET A 66 19.29 10.95 0.41
N ASN A 67 18.75 10.04 1.25
CA ASN A 67 19.50 9.47 2.36
C ASN A 67 20.72 8.68 1.88
N GLU A 68 20.59 7.90 0.79
CA GLU A 68 21.70 7.19 0.17
C GLU A 68 22.80 8.16 -0.32
N LEU A 69 22.41 9.26 -0.99
CA LEU A 69 23.34 10.27 -1.49
C LEU A 69 24.04 11.07 -0.37
N LEU A 70 23.47 11.09 0.81
CA LEU A 70 24.04 11.72 2.01
C LEU A 70 24.83 10.74 2.91
N ASP A 71 25.19 9.55 2.41
CA ASP A 71 25.88 8.50 3.18
C ASP A 71 25.06 7.96 4.37
N ARG A 72 23.71 7.93 4.24
CA ARG A 72 22.75 7.33 5.17
C ARG A 72 22.74 7.88 6.58
N PRO A 73 22.66 9.23 6.78
CA PRO A 73 22.68 9.82 8.11
C PRO A 73 21.41 9.51 8.92
N PHE A 74 20.29 9.12 8.26
CA PHE A 74 19.01 8.90 8.89
C PHE A 74 18.63 7.41 8.97
N SER A 75 18.02 7.05 10.08
CA SER A 75 17.44 5.72 10.30
C SER A 75 16.17 5.51 9.46
N LYS A 76 15.76 4.24 9.28
CA LYS A 76 14.51 3.90 8.61
C LYS A 76 13.28 4.58 9.24
N LEU A 77 13.24 4.70 10.57
CA LEU A 77 12.15 5.36 11.28
C LEU A 77 12.05 6.85 10.94
N GLU A 78 13.20 7.53 10.90
CA GLU A 78 13.24 8.94 10.49
C GLU A 78 12.84 9.12 9.02
N LEU A 79 13.24 8.21 8.12
CA LEU A 79 12.80 8.25 6.73
C LEU A 79 11.28 8.09 6.61
N VAL A 80 10.65 7.22 7.42
CA VAL A 80 9.19 7.14 7.49
C VAL A 80 8.59 8.47 7.93
N GLN A 81 9.13 9.11 8.97
CA GLN A 81 8.65 10.40 9.45
C GLN A 81 8.73 11.49 8.36
N PHE A 82 9.84 11.57 7.61
CA PHE A 82 9.96 12.52 6.50
C PHE A 82 8.95 12.21 5.37
N ALA A 83 8.80 10.96 4.98
CA ALA A 83 7.88 10.56 3.92
C ALA A 83 6.40 10.78 4.30
N MET A 84 6.04 10.71 5.59
CA MET A 84 4.69 11.03 6.09
C MET A 84 4.28 12.49 5.81
N HIS A 85 5.21 13.42 5.60
CA HIS A 85 4.88 14.77 5.16
C HIS A 85 4.25 14.78 3.75
N GLY A 86 4.72 13.90 2.86
CA GLY A 86 4.09 13.71 1.55
C GLY A 86 2.69 13.11 1.64
N GLU A 87 2.47 12.14 2.55
CA GLU A 87 1.14 11.57 2.77
C GLU A 87 0.16 12.62 3.33
N LYS A 88 0.62 13.53 4.18
CA LYS A 88 -0.18 14.64 4.67
C LYS A 88 -0.62 15.57 3.53
N LEU A 89 0.25 15.84 2.56
CA LEU A 89 -0.12 16.61 1.37
C LEU A 89 -1.18 15.87 0.52
N ALA A 90 -1.04 14.55 0.36
CA ALA A 90 -1.92 13.76 -0.49
C ALA A 90 -3.32 13.50 0.10
N SER A 91 -3.45 13.47 1.44
CA SER A 91 -4.67 12.96 2.11
C SER A 91 -5.09 13.75 3.36
N ASP A 92 -4.48 14.90 3.62
CA ASP A 92 -4.67 15.74 4.82
C ASP A 92 -4.26 15.08 6.15
N VAL A 93 -3.81 13.82 6.11
CA VAL A 93 -3.38 13.07 7.30
C VAL A 93 -2.04 12.40 7.04
N ALA A 94 -1.13 12.50 8.00
CA ALA A 94 0.19 11.88 7.93
C ALA A 94 0.09 10.38 8.25
N HIS A 95 -0.26 9.56 7.25
CA HIS A 95 -0.35 8.11 7.40
C HIS A 95 1.02 7.43 7.22
N ALA A 96 1.31 6.42 8.06
CA ALA A 96 2.51 5.59 7.96
C ALA A 96 2.25 4.21 7.33
N ASP A 97 1.00 3.81 7.17
CA ASP A 97 0.58 2.46 6.78
C ASP A 97 1.10 1.99 5.39
N ASN A 98 1.25 2.92 4.44
CA ASN A 98 1.87 2.63 3.15
C ASN A 98 3.38 3.00 3.11
N VAL A 99 3.77 4.02 3.85
CA VAL A 99 5.16 4.50 3.92
C VAL A 99 6.06 3.51 4.65
N ALA A 100 5.59 2.97 5.77
CA ALA A 100 6.37 2.03 6.57
C ALA A 100 6.78 0.78 5.78
N PRO A 101 5.87 0.03 5.14
CA PRO A 101 6.27 -1.14 4.36
C PRO A 101 7.13 -0.78 3.14
N ALA A 102 6.99 0.42 2.56
CA ALA A 102 7.84 0.86 1.46
C ALA A 102 9.30 1.11 1.91
N ILE A 103 9.53 1.50 3.16
CA ILE A 103 10.87 1.71 3.75
C ILE A 103 11.44 0.44 4.39
N PHE A 104 10.62 -0.31 5.12
CA PHE A 104 11.08 -1.49 5.87
C PHE A 104 11.11 -2.77 5.02
N GLY A 105 10.26 -2.86 4.02
CA GLY A 105 9.94 -4.07 3.27
C GLY A 105 8.88 -4.93 3.98
N GLY A 106 8.40 -5.96 3.28
CA GLY A 106 7.49 -6.97 3.82
C GLY A 106 6.22 -6.43 4.48
N PHE A 107 5.90 -6.97 5.63
CA PHE A 107 4.78 -6.51 6.46
C PHE A 107 5.26 -5.62 7.60
N THR A 108 4.50 -4.56 7.87
CA THR A 108 4.74 -3.69 9.03
C THR A 108 3.43 -3.47 9.80
N LEU A 109 3.53 -3.44 11.12
CA LEU A 109 2.44 -3.03 12.01
C LEU A 109 2.75 -1.62 12.53
N VAL A 110 1.93 -0.65 12.16
CA VAL A 110 1.95 0.67 12.79
C VAL A 110 1.12 0.59 14.06
N ARG A 111 1.79 0.44 15.22
CA ARG A 111 1.13 0.26 16.52
C ARG A 111 0.60 1.56 17.09
N SER A 112 1.33 2.64 16.94
CA SER A 112 0.91 3.98 17.37
C SER A 112 1.61 5.07 16.54
N TYR A 113 1.06 6.28 16.61
CA TYR A 113 1.61 7.47 15.95
C TYR A 113 2.31 8.43 16.92
N GLU A 114 1.98 8.37 18.21
CA GLU A 114 2.52 9.23 19.25
C GLU A 114 2.92 8.40 20.50
N PRO A 115 4.21 8.03 20.63
CA PRO A 115 5.26 8.11 19.62
C PRO A 115 5.00 7.19 18.44
N LEU A 116 5.59 7.51 17.27
CA LEU A 116 5.51 6.63 16.11
C LEU A 116 6.21 5.30 16.41
N ASP A 117 5.44 4.21 16.35
CA ASP A 117 5.90 2.88 16.67
C ASP A 117 5.55 1.90 15.55
N ILE A 118 6.58 1.44 14.85
CA ILE A 118 6.51 0.55 13.70
C ILE A 118 7.21 -0.75 14.01
N ILE A 119 6.50 -1.85 13.86
CA ILE A 119 6.99 -3.20 14.10
C ILE A 119 7.10 -3.91 12.75
N PRO A 120 8.32 -4.17 12.23
CA PRO A 120 8.50 -5.07 11.09
C PRO A 120 8.07 -6.49 11.47
N ILE A 121 7.34 -7.15 10.58
CA ILE A 121 6.83 -8.50 10.79
C ILE A 121 7.54 -9.43 9.80
N PRO A 122 8.05 -10.59 10.24
CA PRO A 122 8.66 -11.57 9.36
C PRO A 122 7.74 -11.98 8.21
N THR A 123 8.28 -12.06 7.01
CA THR A 123 7.53 -12.46 5.81
C THR A 123 7.93 -13.88 5.43
N PRO A 124 6.97 -14.82 5.28
CA PRO A 124 7.26 -16.15 4.74
C PRO A 124 7.89 -16.08 3.35
N SER A 125 8.96 -16.84 3.13
CA SER A 125 9.80 -16.72 1.93
C SER A 125 9.13 -17.09 0.60
N GLU A 126 8.01 -17.81 0.64
CA GLU A 126 7.22 -18.19 -0.55
C GLU A 126 5.94 -17.37 -0.68
N LEU A 127 5.81 -16.25 0.03
CA LEU A 127 4.60 -15.43 -0.03
C LEU A 127 4.68 -14.44 -1.20
N TYR A 128 3.65 -14.48 -2.04
CA TYR A 128 3.47 -13.61 -3.20
C TYR A 128 2.19 -12.82 -3.08
N ALA A 129 2.21 -11.58 -3.55
CA ALA A 129 1.05 -10.74 -3.75
C ALA A 129 0.74 -10.62 -5.24
N THR A 130 -0.51 -10.87 -5.60
CA THR A 130 -1.09 -10.49 -6.89
C THR A 130 -2.01 -9.31 -6.64
N VAL A 131 -1.84 -8.21 -7.38
CA VAL A 131 -2.67 -7.02 -7.25
C VAL A 131 -3.24 -6.67 -8.62
N ILE A 132 -4.57 -6.55 -8.72
CA ILE A 132 -5.26 -6.05 -9.90
C ILE A 132 -5.85 -4.67 -9.64
N HIS A 133 -5.57 -3.73 -10.53
CA HIS A 133 -6.06 -2.36 -10.47
C HIS A 133 -7.03 -2.11 -11.63
N PRO A 134 -8.35 -2.06 -11.38
CA PRO A 134 -9.30 -1.65 -12.42
C PRO A 134 -9.08 -0.17 -12.77
N GLN A 135 -9.15 0.17 -14.06
CA GLN A 135 -8.97 1.54 -14.55
C GLN A 135 -10.23 2.38 -14.30
N ILE A 136 -10.68 2.41 -13.05
CA ILE A 136 -11.79 3.23 -12.58
C ILE A 136 -11.27 4.25 -11.57
N GLU A 137 -11.98 5.36 -11.44
CA GLU A 137 -11.66 6.38 -10.44
C GLU A 137 -12.62 6.26 -9.24
N ILE A 138 -12.06 6.00 -8.06
CA ILE A 138 -12.77 6.13 -6.79
C ILE A 138 -12.08 7.20 -5.97
N LYS A 139 -12.77 8.31 -5.72
CA LYS A 139 -12.22 9.37 -4.88
C LYS A 139 -12.04 8.86 -3.45
N THR A 140 -10.84 9.01 -2.92
CA THR A 140 -10.51 8.59 -1.54
C THR A 140 -11.45 9.21 -0.50
N SER A 141 -11.89 10.45 -0.74
CA SER A 141 -12.88 11.14 0.10
C SER A 141 -14.22 10.40 0.15
N ASP A 142 -14.67 9.83 -0.96
CA ASP A 142 -15.94 9.12 -1.05
C ASP A 142 -15.84 7.74 -0.40
N SER A 143 -14.73 7.04 -0.62
CA SER A 143 -14.40 5.78 0.07
C SER A 143 -14.34 5.92 1.59
N ARG A 144 -13.99 7.11 2.11
CA ARG A 144 -13.97 7.37 3.56
C ARG A 144 -15.35 7.74 4.10
N LYS A 145 -16.12 8.54 3.35
CA LYS A 145 -17.47 9.02 3.79
C LYS A 145 -18.48 7.91 4.02
N ILE A 146 -18.36 6.79 3.28
CA ILE A 146 -19.29 5.66 3.44
C ILE A 146 -18.99 4.80 4.67
N LEU A 147 -17.81 4.95 5.29
CA LEU A 147 -17.45 4.16 6.47
C LEU A 147 -18.24 4.58 7.69
N LYS A 148 -18.67 3.61 8.48
CA LYS A 148 -19.33 3.85 9.77
C LYS A 148 -18.33 4.35 10.79
N THR A 149 -18.75 5.28 11.64
CA THR A 149 -17.94 5.80 12.76
C THR A 149 -17.91 4.85 13.97
N THR A 150 -18.81 3.86 14.00
CA THR A 150 -18.93 2.87 15.08
C THR A 150 -19.10 1.48 14.52
N ILE A 151 -18.61 0.49 15.25
CA ILE A 151 -18.76 -0.93 14.94
C ILE A 151 -19.36 -1.67 16.12
N SER A 152 -19.97 -2.82 15.88
CA SER A 152 -20.41 -3.69 16.96
C SER A 152 -19.22 -4.36 17.66
N MET A 153 -19.35 -4.68 18.94
CA MET A 153 -18.33 -5.43 19.67
C MET A 153 -18.03 -6.77 19.00
N GLN A 154 -19.04 -7.43 18.45
CA GLN A 154 -18.86 -8.68 17.72
C GLN A 154 -17.96 -8.54 16.50
N GLN A 155 -18.16 -7.49 15.68
CA GLN A 155 -17.30 -7.18 14.53
C GLN A 155 -15.87 -6.86 14.99
N GLY A 156 -15.72 -6.09 16.08
CA GLY A 156 -14.42 -5.79 16.65
C GLY A 156 -13.67 -7.05 17.09
N ILE A 157 -14.32 -7.96 17.83
CA ILE A 157 -13.73 -9.22 18.29
C ILE A 157 -13.28 -10.08 17.09
N GLN A 158 -14.10 -10.21 16.05
CA GLN A 158 -13.75 -10.94 14.85
C GLN A 158 -12.53 -10.33 14.13
N GLN A 159 -12.53 -9.02 13.96
CA GLN A 159 -11.42 -8.32 13.29
C GLN A 159 -10.12 -8.40 14.08
N TRP A 160 -10.16 -8.25 15.41
CA TRP A 160 -8.98 -8.40 16.27
C TRP A 160 -8.44 -9.83 16.24
N GLY A 161 -9.34 -10.84 16.23
CA GLY A 161 -8.97 -12.23 16.06
C GLY A 161 -8.25 -12.49 14.74
N ASN A 162 -8.76 -11.94 13.64
CA ASN A 162 -8.13 -12.04 12.31
C ASN A 162 -6.79 -11.29 12.25
N LEU A 163 -6.70 -10.09 12.82
CA LEU A 163 -5.42 -9.38 12.90
C LEU A 163 -4.38 -10.19 13.69
N GLY A 164 -4.75 -10.68 14.86
CA GLY A 164 -3.87 -11.53 15.67
C GLY A 164 -3.49 -12.82 14.97
N GLY A 165 -4.44 -13.46 14.28
CA GLY A 165 -4.23 -14.66 13.49
C GLY A 165 -3.30 -14.43 12.29
N LEU A 166 -3.44 -13.32 11.58
CA LEU A 166 -2.54 -12.95 10.48
C LEU A 166 -1.11 -12.77 10.99
N ILE A 167 -0.91 -11.98 12.06
CA ILE A 167 0.41 -11.76 12.65
C ILE A 167 1.02 -13.09 13.11
N ALA A 168 0.27 -13.91 13.84
CA ALA A 168 0.73 -15.22 14.29
C ALA A 168 1.08 -16.15 13.11
N GLY A 169 0.26 -16.16 12.07
CA GLY A 169 0.49 -16.93 10.85
C GLY A 169 1.77 -16.54 10.13
N LEU A 170 2.07 -15.24 10.03
CA LEU A 170 3.31 -14.72 9.44
C LEU A 170 4.53 -15.15 10.25
N PHE A 171 4.51 -15.00 11.59
CA PHE A 171 5.61 -15.43 12.47
C PHE A 171 5.85 -16.94 12.43
N GLN A 172 4.79 -17.74 12.27
CA GLN A 172 4.87 -19.21 12.26
C GLN A 172 5.09 -19.81 10.87
N ASN A 173 5.14 -18.99 9.81
CA ASN A 173 5.11 -19.45 8.41
C ASN A 173 3.89 -20.38 8.14
N ASN A 174 2.77 -20.12 8.80
CA ASN A 174 1.55 -20.93 8.70
C ASN A 174 0.61 -20.32 7.65
N TYR A 175 0.73 -20.77 6.40
CA TYR A 175 -0.04 -20.25 5.27
C TYR A 175 -1.55 -20.49 5.41
N GLU A 176 -1.97 -21.59 6.05
CA GLU A 176 -3.37 -21.84 6.32
C GLU A 176 -3.96 -20.81 7.31
N LEU A 177 -3.21 -20.48 8.37
CA LEU A 177 -3.63 -19.45 9.33
C LEU A 177 -3.62 -18.06 8.69
N ILE A 178 -2.63 -17.75 7.87
CA ILE A 178 -2.62 -16.50 7.07
C ILE A 178 -3.90 -16.41 6.24
N GLY A 179 -4.23 -17.44 5.47
CA GLY A 179 -5.37 -17.44 4.57
C GLY A 179 -6.71 -17.22 5.28
N ARG A 180 -7.00 -17.99 6.34
CA ARG A 180 -8.27 -17.83 7.08
C ARG A 180 -8.35 -16.53 7.89
N SER A 181 -7.23 -15.83 8.07
CA SER A 181 -7.16 -14.53 8.75
C SER A 181 -7.31 -13.33 7.81
N LEU A 182 -7.30 -13.54 6.47
CA LEU A 182 -7.50 -12.50 5.47
C LEU A 182 -9.00 -12.21 5.25
N GLN A 183 -9.72 -11.93 6.33
CA GLN A 183 -11.13 -11.58 6.32
C GLN A 183 -11.29 -10.21 7.01
N ASP A 184 -11.80 -9.23 6.29
CA ASP A 184 -12.18 -7.94 6.85
C ASP A 184 -13.70 -7.90 7.09
N HIS A 185 -14.09 -7.76 8.36
CA HIS A 185 -15.49 -7.70 8.77
C HIS A 185 -16.01 -6.27 8.96
N ILE A 186 -15.17 -5.27 8.75
CA ILE A 186 -15.48 -3.86 9.08
C ILE A 186 -15.54 -3.00 7.82
N VAL A 187 -14.46 -2.95 7.06
CA VAL A 187 -14.28 -2.01 5.94
C VAL A 187 -14.71 -2.63 4.61
N GLU A 188 -14.24 -3.83 4.32
CA GLU A 188 -14.48 -4.52 3.05
C GLU A 188 -15.98 -4.67 2.72
N PRO A 189 -16.87 -5.07 3.65
CA PRO A 189 -18.31 -5.22 3.35
C PRO A 189 -18.99 -3.90 2.94
N ILE A 190 -18.38 -2.78 3.26
CA ILE A 190 -18.91 -1.45 2.93
C ILE A 190 -18.29 -0.93 1.63
N ARG A 191 -16.97 -1.09 1.47
CA ARG A 191 -16.23 -0.55 0.32
C ARG A 191 -16.32 -1.42 -0.94
N SER A 192 -16.53 -2.72 -0.80
CA SER A 192 -16.61 -3.65 -1.93
C SER A 192 -17.65 -3.25 -2.98
N ILE A 193 -18.74 -2.62 -2.56
CA ILE A 193 -19.81 -2.13 -3.46
C ILE A 193 -19.34 -1.08 -4.47
N LEU A 194 -18.21 -0.42 -4.20
CA LEU A 194 -17.61 0.59 -5.11
C LEU A 194 -16.71 -0.06 -6.17
N ILE A 195 -16.39 -1.35 -6.04
CA ILE A 195 -15.42 -2.03 -6.90
C ILE A 195 -16.16 -3.05 -7.77
N PRO A 196 -16.17 -2.89 -9.10
CA PRO A 196 -16.84 -3.83 -9.99
C PRO A 196 -16.36 -5.27 -9.79
N ALA A 197 -17.30 -6.21 -9.75
CA ALA A 197 -17.08 -7.65 -9.61
C ALA A 197 -16.16 -8.05 -8.43
N PHE A 198 -16.12 -7.26 -7.35
CA PHE A 198 -15.24 -7.53 -6.20
C PHE A 198 -15.44 -8.95 -5.65
N ASP A 199 -16.68 -9.36 -5.41
CA ASP A 199 -16.99 -10.66 -4.83
C ASP A 199 -16.61 -11.82 -5.76
N ASP A 200 -16.79 -11.65 -7.07
CA ASP A 200 -16.39 -12.64 -8.07
C ASP A 200 -14.85 -12.77 -8.13
N ILE A 201 -14.12 -11.63 -8.15
CA ILE A 201 -12.65 -11.64 -8.14
C ILE A 201 -12.14 -12.33 -6.88
N LYS A 202 -12.69 -11.98 -5.71
CA LYS A 202 -12.30 -12.59 -4.43
C LYS A 202 -12.55 -14.10 -4.43
N ALA A 203 -13.74 -14.54 -4.84
CA ALA A 203 -14.11 -15.95 -4.89
C ALA A 203 -13.26 -16.73 -5.91
N ASN A 204 -13.05 -16.17 -7.11
CA ASN A 204 -12.28 -16.79 -8.18
C ASN A 204 -10.79 -16.88 -7.83
N SER A 205 -10.23 -15.85 -7.17
CA SER A 205 -8.85 -15.90 -6.66
C SER A 205 -8.63 -17.05 -5.69
N VAL A 206 -9.56 -17.26 -4.74
CA VAL A 206 -9.47 -18.38 -3.78
C VAL A 206 -9.60 -19.71 -4.50
N LYS A 207 -10.51 -19.85 -5.48
CA LYS A 207 -10.63 -21.07 -6.31
C LYS A 207 -9.38 -21.37 -7.11
N ALA A 208 -8.65 -20.32 -7.57
CA ALA A 208 -7.37 -20.44 -8.27
C ALA A 208 -6.20 -20.79 -7.34
N GLY A 209 -6.41 -20.85 -6.02
CA GLY A 209 -5.43 -21.27 -5.02
C GLY A 209 -4.85 -20.13 -4.15
N ALA A 210 -5.40 -18.91 -4.22
CA ALA A 210 -5.02 -17.86 -3.29
C ALA A 210 -5.34 -18.25 -1.84
N LEU A 211 -4.47 -17.87 -0.92
CA LEU A 211 -4.70 -17.99 0.52
C LEU A 211 -5.89 -17.14 0.96
N GLY A 212 -6.03 -15.97 0.36
CA GLY A 212 -7.11 -15.03 0.58
C GLY A 212 -6.93 -13.79 -0.30
N SER A 213 -7.97 -12.97 -0.35
CA SER A 213 -8.02 -11.76 -1.18
C SER A 213 -8.82 -10.67 -0.47
N GLY A 214 -8.55 -9.41 -0.79
CA GLY A 214 -9.24 -8.27 -0.20
C GLY A 214 -8.93 -6.96 -0.92
N ILE A 215 -9.47 -5.86 -0.39
CA ILE A 215 -9.23 -4.52 -0.93
C ILE A 215 -7.83 -4.04 -0.56
N SER A 216 -7.07 -3.53 -1.52
CA SER A 216 -5.79 -2.89 -1.28
C SER A 216 -6.01 -1.43 -0.86
N GLY A 217 -5.64 -1.10 0.37
CA GLY A 217 -5.76 0.25 0.91
C GLY A 217 -7.20 0.79 0.87
N SER A 218 -7.41 1.91 0.19
CA SER A 218 -8.76 2.49 -0.02
C SER A 218 -9.51 1.90 -1.21
N GLY A 219 -8.90 1.00 -1.97
CA GLY A 219 -9.35 0.56 -3.27
C GLY A 219 -9.01 1.59 -4.37
N PRO A 220 -9.41 1.33 -5.62
CA PRO A 220 -10.17 0.19 -6.12
C PRO A 220 -9.36 -1.08 -6.35
N SER A 221 -8.05 -1.07 -6.14
CA SER A 221 -7.24 -2.28 -6.32
C SER A 221 -7.64 -3.39 -5.35
N ILE A 222 -7.54 -4.62 -5.86
CA ILE A 222 -7.78 -5.85 -5.10
C ILE A 222 -6.46 -6.62 -5.04
N PHE A 223 -6.09 -7.08 -3.87
CA PHE A 223 -4.94 -7.97 -3.69
C PHE A 223 -5.38 -9.41 -3.44
N ALA A 224 -4.52 -10.34 -3.78
CA ALA A 224 -4.57 -11.72 -3.31
C ALA A 224 -3.19 -12.16 -2.84
N LEU A 225 -3.12 -12.94 -1.77
CA LEU A 225 -1.89 -13.57 -1.31
C LEU A 225 -1.85 -15.03 -1.74
N SER A 226 -0.68 -15.49 -2.18
CA SER A 226 -0.48 -16.84 -2.68
C SER A 226 0.81 -17.44 -2.13
N LYS A 227 0.83 -18.77 -1.95
CA LYS A 227 2.06 -19.50 -1.69
C LYS A 227 2.70 -19.94 -3.01
N GLY A 228 3.87 -19.37 -3.32
CA GLY A 228 4.62 -19.66 -4.53
C GLY A 228 4.15 -18.88 -5.76
N GLU A 229 5.07 -18.68 -6.68
CA GLU A 229 4.89 -17.88 -7.89
C GLU A 229 3.87 -18.50 -8.85
N GLU A 230 3.91 -19.84 -9.00
CA GLU A 230 2.99 -20.56 -9.90
C GLU A 230 1.52 -20.33 -9.52
N ILE A 231 1.21 -20.36 -8.21
CA ILE A 231 -0.15 -20.07 -7.74
C ILE A 231 -0.50 -18.60 -7.94
N ALA A 232 0.44 -17.69 -7.67
CA ALA A 232 0.23 -16.26 -7.90
C ALA A 232 -0.09 -15.96 -9.38
N GLN A 233 0.54 -16.66 -10.31
CA GLN A 233 0.25 -16.56 -11.74
C GLN A 233 -1.16 -17.05 -12.09
N LYS A 234 -1.58 -18.22 -11.59
CA LYS A 234 -2.94 -18.73 -11.79
C LYS A 234 -4.01 -17.79 -11.23
N VAL A 235 -3.72 -17.19 -10.07
CA VAL A 235 -4.58 -16.18 -9.44
C VAL A 235 -4.69 -14.93 -10.33
N ALA A 236 -3.57 -14.48 -10.89
CA ALA A 236 -3.56 -13.34 -11.81
C ALA A 236 -4.41 -13.61 -13.05
N GLU A 237 -4.25 -14.77 -13.68
CA GLU A 237 -5.05 -15.18 -14.85
C GLU A 237 -6.55 -15.18 -14.52
N SER A 238 -6.94 -15.71 -13.37
CA SER A 238 -8.33 -15.74 -12.91
C SER A 238 -8.91 -14.34 -12.65
N MET A 239 -8.11 -13.43 -12.05
CA MET A 239 -8.52 -12.03 -11.85
C MET A 239 -8.70 -11.30 -13.18
N GLN A 240 -7.76 -11.49 -14.13
CA GLN A 240 -7.82 -10.91 -15.47
C GLN A 240 -9.07 -11.37 -16.22
N GLU A 241 -9.33 -12.69 -16.25
CA GLU A 241 -10.50 -13.24 -16.91
C GLU A 241 -11.80 -12.62 -16.36
N THR A 242 -11.88 -12.42 -15.05
CA THR A 242 -13.07 -11.81 -14.44
C THR A 242 -13.32 -10.39 -14.96
N TYR A 243 -12.30 -9.54 -15.04
CA TYR A 243 -12.46 -8.17 -15.56
C TYR A 243 -12.63 -8.13 -17.07
N GLN A 244 -11.97 -9.00 -17.83
CA GLN A 244 -12.17 -9.13 -19.27
C GLN A 244 -13.65 -9.46 -19.60
N ASN A 245 -14.26 -10.37 -18.85
CA ASN A 245 -15.64 -10.79 -19.06
C ASN A 245 -16.67 -9.68 -18.84
N ILE A 246 -16.34 -8.66 -18.03
CA ILE A 246 -17.22 -7.50 -17.79
C ILE A 246 -16.76 -6.23 -18.51
N GLY A 247 -15.69 -6.31 -19.32
CA GLY A 247 -15.19 -5.18 -20.12
C GLY A 247 -14.56 -4.06 -19.28
N VAL A 248 -13.97 -4.36 -18.13
CA VAL A 248 -13.23 -3.40 -17.30
C VAL A 248 -11.76 -3.48 -17.64
N ASP A 249 -11.15 -2.36 -18.04
CA ASP A 249 -9.71 -2.25 -18.23
C ASP A 249 -8.98 -2.33 -16.87
N PHE A 250 -7.79 -2.91 -16.86
CA PHE A 250 -7.02 -3.12 -15.63
C PHE A 250 -5.51 -3.17 -15.88
N ASP A 251 -4.75 -2.88 -14.81
CA ASP A 251 -3.35 -3.28 -14.67
C ASP A 251 -3.25 -4.42 -13.65
N ILE A 252 -2.30 -5.33 -13.85
CA ILE A 252 -2.05 -6.42 -12.91
C ILE A 252 -0.56 -6.55 -12.60
N HIS A 253 -0.25 -6.83 -11.35
CA HIS A 253 1.11 -6.96 -10.85
C HIS A 253 1.22 -8.20 -9.97
N ILE A 254 2.30 -8.94 -10.15
CA ILE A 254 2.69 -10.07 -9.28
C ILE A 254 4.04 -9.71 -8.68
N SER A 255 4.17 -9.86 -7.38
CA SER A 255 5.43 -9.60 -6.67
C SER A 255 5.60 -10.56 -5.52
N LYS A 256 6.84 -11.03 -5.35
CA LYS A 256 7.25 -11.66 -4.11
C LYS A 256 7.29 -10.62 -3.01
N ILE A 257 6.80 -10.95 -1.83
CA ILE A 257 6.87 -10.06 -0.67
C ILE A 257 8.20 -10.32 0.03
N ASN A 258 9.05 -9.28 0.10
CA ASN A 258 10.42 -9.37 0.64
C ASN A 258 10.58 -8.52 1.89
#